data_fc477e0adf09f31d20e55e64356bbebd
#
_entry.id   fc477e0adf09f31d20e55e64356bbebd
#
_cell.length_a   1.000
_cell.length_b   1.000
_cell.length_c   1.000
_cell.angle_alpha   90.00
_cell.angle_beta   90.00
_cell.angle_gamma   90.00
#
_symmetry.space_group_name_H-M   'P 1'
#
loop_
_entity.id
_entity.type
_entity.pdbx_description
1 polymer ?
#
loop_
_entity_poly.entity_id
_entity_poly.type
_entity_poly.pdbx_seq_one_letter_code
_entity_poly.pdbx_strand_id
1 'polypeptide(L)'
;MQQLGAVTETVAPAWNSAKPLRVYLAGPLFSRAERAFNVELNKLIKNLGFTTYFPQEDAGLISDMVEQGMDVHMARDAIFRRNRDSISASDIVVFILDGRVPDEGACIEVGVGYALGKECIGLKTDFRSCEPGGNNLMIDGVLNYRIAGDLESLCRTLDEARRGLLLQRAALPMAVPVNGRARPYVAVVGTIGAGKSTLVHLLGNRPGWTTIDEPVDENPYLQGVYQNLEGLALRVQAFYLGGRTRQHMRALEVHGPAVQDRCLYEDTEVFAATYHEMGAFDSTDLATLKTLYHALADLLPRPDLLVYVHTPLEVQLDRIRQRGRDFERSMDVEFLIRLRSNYEAWIDRQGWAPVLRIDSSEADYVHDPEAQRRVIDRIDRALEESASFTPGRVFARVMADVG
;
A
#
# COMPACT_ATOMS: atom_id res chain seq x y z
N MET A 1 -29.22 16.63 47.31
CA MET A 1 -27.88 17.21 47.48
C MET A 1 -26.99 16.15 48.10
N GLN A 2 -26.17 15.50 47.28
CA GLN A 2 -25.02 14.73 47.74
C GLN A 2 -23.93 14.91 46.66
N GLN A 3 -22.73 15.17 47.10
CA GLN A 3 -21.57 15.71 46.43
C GLN A 3 -21.02 14.73 45.39
N LEU A 4 -20.82 15.18 44.17
CA LEU A 4 -19.91 14.57 43.18
C LEU A 4 -18.48 14.82 43.63
N GLY A 5 -17.80 13.77 44.01
CA GLY A 5 -16.39 13.78 44.38
C GLY A 5 -15.50 14.14 43.18
N ALA A 6 -14.46 14.90 43.52
CA ALA A 6 -13.43 15.37 42.59
C ALA A 6 -12.81 14.25 41.76
N VAL A 7 -12.87 14.39 40.44
CA VAL A 7 -12.07 13.61 39.51
C VAL A 7 -10.64 14.09 39.61
N THR A 8 -9.77 13.23 40.11
CA THR A 8 -8.32 13.43 40.17
C THR A 8 -7.77 13.76 38.82
N GLU A 9 -7.00 14.85 38.71
CA GLU A 9 -6.16 15.17 37.55
C GLU A 9 -5.22 14.00 37.26
N THR A 10 -5.54 13.26 36.20
CA THR A 10 -4.62 12.29 35.64
C THR A 10 -3.60 13.05 34.80
N VAL A 11 -2.34 13.04 35.24
CA VAL A 11 -1.17 13.52 34.50
C VAL A 11 -1.20 12.89 33.11
N ALA A 12 -1.32 13.71 32.08
CA ALA A 12 -1.27 13.27 30.70
C ALA A 12 0.10 12.65 30.40
N PRO A 13 0.16 11.42 29.85
CA PRO A 13 1.44 10.81 29.49
C PRO A 13 2.10 11.53 28.32
N ALA A 14 3.44 11.47 28.26
CA ALA A 14 4.35 12.26 27.43
C ALA A 14 4.34 11.98 25.91
N TRP A 15 3.23 11.52 25.29
CA TRP A 15 3.12 11.32 23.83
C TRP A 15 2.43 12.46 23.07
N ASN A 16 2.52 13.66 23.58
CA ASN A 16 1.83 14.84 23.05
C ASN A 16 2.41 15.43 21.74
N SER A 17 3.28 14.70 21.01
CA SER A 17 3.82 15.13 19.70
C SER A 17 3.33 14.34 18.49
N ALA A 18 2.57 13.26 18.66
CA ALA A 18 2.02 12.49 17.54
C ALA A 18 0.72 13.12 17.04
N LYS A 19 0.55 13.21 15.71
CA LYS A 19 -0.70 13.64 15.07
C LYS A 19 -1.87 12.83 15.64
N PRO A 20 -2.96 13.48 16.11
CA PRO A 20 -4.09 12.77 16.70
C PRO A 20 -4.70 11.79 15.68
N LEU A 21 -5.16 10.63 16.17
CA LEU A 21 -5.86 9.66 15.35
C LEU A 21 -7.18 10.24 14.86
N ARG A 22 -7.58 9.88 13.62
CA ARG A 22 -8.79 10.37 12.98
C ARG A 22 -9.85 9.29 12.93
N VAL A 23 -11.08 9.67 13.31
CA VAL A 23 -12.27 8.81 13.30
C VAL A 23 -13.22 9.29 12.18
N TYR A 24 -13.67 8.37 11.35
CA TYR A 24 -14.78 8.57 10.42
C TYR A 24 -16.08 8.09 11.10
N LEU A 25 -17.13 8.91 11.09
CA LEU A 25 -18.43 8.57 11.65
C LEU A 25 -19.38 8.12 10.54
N ALA A 26 -19.64 6.83 10.45
CA ALA A 26 -20.60 6.23 9.52
C ALA A 26 -21.93 5.97 10.25
N GLY A 27 -23.03 6.48 9.73
CA GLY A 27 -24.33 6.23 10.33
C GLY A 27 -25.47 7.00 9.70
N PRO A 28 -26.73 6.71 10.07
CA PRO A 28 -27.91 7.37 9.54
C PRO A 28 -27.92 8.85 9.96
N LEU A 29 -28.39 9.71 9.03
CA LEU A 29 -28.44 11.16 9.24
C LEU A 29 -29.75 11.80 8.72
N PHE A 30 -30.79 10.99 8.55
CA PHE A 30 -32.01 11.40 7.89
C PHE A 30 -33.06 11.99 8.86
N SER A 31 -33.18 11.46 10.07
CA SER A 31 -34.09 11.97 11.08
C SER A 31 -33.46 13.04 11.98
N ARG A 32 -34.31 13.86 12.61
CA ARG A 32 -33.83 14.84 13.61
C ARG A 32 -33.18 14.15 14.82
N ALA A 33 -33.67 12.99 15.22
CA ALA A 33 -33.12 12.24 16.34
C ALA A 33 -31.73 11.70 16.04
N GLU A 34 -31.56 11.09 14.88
CA GLU A 34 -30.25 10.59 14.42
C GLU A 34 -29.21 11.71 14.36
N ARG A 35 -29.56 12.84 13.72
CA ARG A 35 -28.68 14.01 13.63
C ARG A 35 -28.28 14.55 15.00
N ALA A 36 -29.22 14.62 15.95
CA ALA A 36 -28.90 15.09 17.30
C ALA A 36 -27.95 14.14 18.03
N PHE A 37 -28.21 12.83 17.95
CA PHE A 37 -27.32 11.81 18.53
C PHE A 37 -25.92 11.85 17.90
N ASN A 38 -25.83 11.96 16.59
CA ASN A 38 -24.56 12.04 15.87
C ASN A 38 -23.72 13.26 16.31
N VAL A 39 -24.35 14.41 16.58
CA VAL A 39 -23.65 15.59 17.11
C VAL A 39 -23.08 15.34 18.51
N GLU A 40 -23.85 14.68 19.38
CA GLU A 40 -23.38 14.31 20.73
C GLU A 40 -22.21 13.32 20.64
N LEU A 41 -22.33 12.30 19.81
CA LEU A 41 -21.29 11.31 19.57
C LEU A 41 -20.01 11.95 19.01
N ASN A 42 -20.12 12.86 18.04
CA ASN A 42 -19.00 13.60 17.47
C ASN A 42 -18.27 14.42 18.56
N LYS A 43 -19.02 15.10 19.43
CA LYS A 43 -18.44 15.84 20.56
C LYS A 43 -17.72 14.92 21.55
N LEU A 44 -18.32 13.78 21.88
CA LEU A 44 -17.74 12.78 22.77
C LEU A 44 -16.38 12.30 22.22
N ILE A 45 -16.32 11.93 20.95
CA ILE A 45 -15.10 11.42 20.30
C ILE A 45 -14.02 12.50 20.24
N LYS A 46 -14.38 13.75 19.94
CA LYS A 46 -13.45 14.89 20.00
C LYS A 46 -12.90 15.12 21.41
N ASN A 47 -13.75 15.02 22.43
CA ASN A 47 -13.34 15.16 23.84
C ASN A 47 -12.37 14.05 24.31
N LEU A 48 -12.41 12.88 23.67
CA LEU A 48 -11.43 11.81 23.87
C LEU A 48 -10.09 12.10 23.19
N GLY A 49 -9.93 13.22 22.47
CA GLY A 49 -8.70 13.63 21.81
C GLY A 49 -8.49 13.06 20.41
N PHE A 50 -9.54 12.54 19.78
CA PHE A 50 -9.53 12.20 18.35
C PHE A 50 -9.88 13.42 17.49
N THR A 51 -9.40 13.43 16.24
CA THR A 51 -10.00 14.24 15.19
C THR A 51 -11.10 13.42 14.51
N THR A 52 -12.11 14.08 13.97
CA THR A 52 -13.24 13.39 13.34
C THR A 52 -13.43 13.88 11.89
N TYR A 53 -13.96 13.00 11.05
CA TYR A 53 -14.74 13.39 9.87
C TYR A 53 -16.19 12.95 10.11
N PHE A 54 -17.06 13.93 10.08
CA PHE A 54 -18.46 13.78 10.38
C PHE A 54 -19.29 14.18 9.14
N PRO A 55 -19.76 13.23 8.31
CA PRO A 55 -20.39 13.52 7.02
C PRO A 55 -21.52 14.53 7.08
N GLN A 56 -22.30 14.54 8.16
CA GLN A 56 -23.41 15.48 8.39
C GLN A 56 -22.96 16.96 8.35
N GLU A 57 -21.74 17.27 8.77
CA GLU A 57 -21.18 18.63 8.81
C GLU A 57 -20.11 18.84 7.73
N ASP A 58 -19.28 17.83 7.46
CA ASP A 58 -18.06 17.97 6.68
C ASP A 58 -18.27 17.64 5.18
N ALA A 59 -19.28 16.82 4.84
CA ALA A 59 -19.50 16.42 3.45
C ALA A 59 -20.10 17.54 2.57
N GLY A 60 -20.84 18.47 3.16
CA GLY A 60 -21.64 19.48 2.47
C GLY A 60 -23.00 18.95 2.04
N LEU A 61 -23.88 19.83 1.56
CA LEU A 61 -25.21 19.48 1.09
C LEU A 61 -25.30 19.54 -0.43
N ILE A 62 -25.95 18.56 -1.03
CA ILE A 62 -26.21 18.54 -2.48
C ILE A 62 -27.03 19.78 -2.89
N SER A 63 -28.04 20.17 -2.07
CA SER A 63 -28.87 21.37 -2.32
C SER A 63 -28.05 22.62 -2.48
N ASP A 64 -27.09 22.85 -1.57
CA ASP A 64 -26.27 24.06 -1.57
C ASP A 64 -25.35 24.12 -2.80
N MET A 65 -24.81 22.96 -3.22
CA MET A 65 -23.95 22.85 -4.41
C MET A 65 -24.78 23.12 -5.69
N VAL A 66 -26.01 22.61 -5.75
CA VAL A 66 -26.91 22.81 -6.88
C VAL A 66 -27.39 24.27 -6.93
N GLU A 67 -27.70 24.89 -5.81
CA GLU A 67 -28.04 26.32 -5.72
C GLU A 67 -26.89 27.23 -6.18
N GLN A 68 -25.65 26.79 -6.00
CA GLN A 68 -24.42 27.42 -6.50
C GLN A 68 -24.16 27.15 -7.98
N GLY A 69 -25.05 26.44 -8.68
CA GLY A 69 -24.99 26.18 -10.12
C GLY A 69 -24.29 24.90 -10.53
N MET A 70 -23.95 24.01 -9.57
CA MET A 70 -23.37 22.70 -9.89
C MET A 70 -24.46 21.75 -10.40
N ASP A 71 -24.12 20.94 -11.41
CA ASP A 71 -24.98 19.83 -11.84
C ASP A 71 -25.20 18.83 -10.70
N VAL A 72 -26.41 18.27 -10.56
CA VAL A 72 -26.80 17.40 -9.48
C VAL A 72 -25.95 16.10 -9.43
N HIS A 73 -25.59 15.54 -10.59
CA HIS A 73 -24.76 14.34 -10.65
C HIS A 73 -23.32 14.66 -10.26
N MET A 74 -22.80 15.81 -10.66
CA MET A 74 -21.50 16.29 -10.24
C MET A 74 -21.44 16.57 -8.73
N ALA A 75 -22.49 17.15 -8.14
CA ALA A 75 -22.59 17.38 -6.70
C ALA A 75 -22.58 16.05 -5.91
N ARG A 76 -23.35 15.05 -6.37
CA ARG A 76 -23.39 13.70 -5.79
C ARG A 76 -22.02 13.02 -5.86
N ASP A 77 -21.36 13.07 -7.00
CA ASP A 77 -20.02 12.48 -7.19
C ASP A 77 -18.97 13.17 -6.31
N ALA A 78 -19.04 14.48 -6.17
CA ALA A 78 -18.15 15.25 -5.31
C ALA A 78 -18.28 14.84 -3.82
N ILE A 79 -19.49 14.64 -3.32
CA ILE A 79 -19.75 14.18 -1.94
C ILE A 79 -19.26 12.73 -1.78
N PHE A 80 -19.57 11.85 -2.74
CA PHE A 80 -19.10 10.47 -2.73
C PHE A 80 -17.56 10.39 -2.64
N ARG A 81 -16.84 11.12 -3.48
CA ARG A 81 -15.37 11.17 -3.45
C ARG A 81 -14.85 11.70 -2.13
N ARG A 82 -15.44 12.77 -1.60
CA ARG A 82 -15.05 13.37 -0.32
C ARG A 82 -15.20 12.38 0.83
N ASN A 83 -16.30 11.64 0.91
CA ASN A 83 -16.52 10.62 1.92
C ASN A 83 -15.52 9.48 1.78
N ARG A 84 -15.36 8.92 0.59
CA ARG A 84 -14.38 7.86 0.29
C ARG A 84 -12.95 8.27 0.68
N ASP A 85 -12.52 9.47 0.29
CA ASP A 85 -11.18 9.96 0.57
C ASP A 85 -10.99 10.23 2.07
N SER A 86 -12.05 10.65 2.76
CA SER A 86 -12.05 10.82 4.21
C SER A 86 -12.00 9.50 4.97
N ILE A 87 -12.65 8.44 4.50
CA ILE A 87 -12.49 7.08 5.05
C ILE A 87 -11.02 6.64 4.87
N SER A 88 -10.46 6.83 3.68
CA SER A 88 -9.06 6.49 3.41
C SER A 88 -8.08 7.24 4.33
N ALA A 89 -8.35 8.50 4.64
CA ALA A 89 -7.53 9.34 5.51
C ALA A 89 -7.78 9.11 7.01
N SER A 90 -8.75 8.29 7.40
CA SER A 90 -9.08 7.99 8.79
C SER A 90 -8.33 6.75 9.29
N ASP A 91 -8.15 6.67 10.61
CA ASP A 91 -7.54 5.52 11.28
C ASP A 91 -8.60 4.52 11.76
N ILE A 92 -9.76 5.04 12.14
CA ILE A 92 -10.88 4.30 12.73
C ILE A 92 -12.16 4.67 11.99
N VAL A 93 -13.04 3.71 11.76
CA VAL A 93 -14.44 3.92 11.32
C VAL A 93 -15.35 3.50 12.46
N VAL A 94 -16.15 4.42 12.97
CA VAL A 94 -17.23 4.14 13.94
C VAL A 94 -18.53 4.02 13.17
N PHE A 95 -19.17 2.87 13.22
CA PHE A 95 -20.42 2.56 12.55
C PHE A 95 -21.61 2.51 13.51
N ILE A 96 -22.57 3.41 13.32
CA ILE A 96 -23.80 3.46 14.12
C ILE A 96 -24.82 2.48 13.53
N LEU A 97 -25.11 1.42 14.29
CA LEU A 97 -25.96 0.30 13.88
C LEU A 97 -27.44 0.46 14.31
N ASP A 98 -27.76 1.57 14.98
CA ASP A 98 -29.11 1.79 15.50
C ASP A 98 -30.13 1.94 14.36
N GLY A 99 -31.30 1.36 14.58
CA GLY A 99 -32.38 1.33 13.62
C GLY A 99 -32.91 -0.07 13.34
N ARG A 100 -34.02 -0.17 12.61
CA ARG A 100 -34.59 -1.47 12.20
C ARG A 100 -33.68 -2.22 11.22
N VAL A 101 -33.05 -1.47 10.35
CA VAL A 101 -32.06 -1.95 9.38
C VAL A 101 -30.92 -0.95 9.44
N PRO A 102 -29.67 -1.40 9.49
CA PRO A 102 -28.52 -0.51 9.38
C PRO A 102 -28.59 0.32 8.10
N ASP A 103 -28.12 1.55 8.16
CA ASP A 103 -28.07 2.44 7.00
C ASP A 103 -27.20 1.86 5.88
N GLU A 104 -27.76 1.75 4.68
CA GLU A 104 -27.05 1.14 3.54
C GLU A 104 -25.80 1.91 3.12
N GLY A 105 -25.81 3.25 3.21
CA GLY A 105 -24.64 4.07 2.94
C GLY A 105 -23.53 3.81 3.95
N ALA A 106 -23.87 3.78 5.24
CA ALA A 106 -22.93 3.49 6.30
C ALA A 106 -22.39 2.04 6.23
N CYS A 107 -23.20 1.06 5.76
CA CYS A 107 -22.73 -0.30 5.49
C CYS A 107 -21.62 -0.31 4.40
N ILE A 108 -21.78 0.48 3.33
CA ILE A 108 -20.77 0.60 2.29
C ILE A 108 -19.52 1.30 2.86
N GLU A 109 -19.69 2.36 3.65
CA GLU A 109 -18.60 3.12 4.26
C GLU A 109 -17.74 2.26 5.19
N VAL A 110 -18.34 1.45 6.06
CA VAL A 110 -17.61 0.54 6.93
C VAL A 110 -16.94 -0.60 6.15
N GLY A 111 -17.60 -1.11 5.09
CA GLY A 111 -17.01 -2.09 4.18
C GLY A 111 -15.78 -1.56 3.46
N VAL A 112 -15.81 -0.31 2.99
CA VAL A 112 -14.63 0.38 2.43
C VAL A 112 -13.55 0.55 3.50
N GLY A 113 -13.91 0.95 4.71
CA GLY A 113 -12.98 1.06 5.84
C GLY A 113 -12.27 -0.25 6.13
N TYR A 114 -13.02 -1.35 6.23
CA TYR A 114 -12.49 -2.70 6.43
C TYR A 114 -11.52 -3.11 5.30
N ALA A 115 -11.92 -2.92 4.04
CA ALA A 115 -11.08 -3.22 2.88
C ALA A 115 -9.78 -2.42 2.84
N LEU A 116 -9.77 -1.20 3.42
CA LEU A 116 -8.60 -0.36 3.58
C LEU A 116 -7.80 -0.63 4.88
N GLY A 117 -8.12 -1.70 5.60
CA GLY A 117 -7.44 -2.09 6.84
C GLY A 117 -7.61 -1.10 8.00
N LYS A 118 -8.75 -0.37 8.03
CA LYS A 118 -9.06 0.53 9.14
C LYS A 118 -9.61 -0.26 10.32
N GLU A 119 -9.41 0.27 11.53
CA GLU A 119 -10.11 -0.24 12.70
C GLU A 119 -11.60 0.10 12.58
N CYS A 120 -12.46 -0.93 12.47
CA CYS A 120 -13.90 -0.77 12.36
C CYS A 120 -14.56 -1.13 13.69
N ILE A 121 -15.34 -0.21 14.27
CA ILE A 121 -15.99 -0.34 15.57
C ILE A 121 -17.49 -0.05 15.40
N GLY A 122 -18.33 -0.98 15.82
CA GLY A 122 -19.78 -0.78 15.85
C GLY A 122 -20.24 -0.07 17.13
N LEU A 123 -21.26 0.76 17.02
CA LEU A 123 -22.05 1.26 18.14
C LEU A 123 -23.50 0.85 17.93
N LYS A 124 -24.06 0.08 18.85
CA LYS A 124 -25.46 -0.34 18.82
C LYS A 124 -26.10 -0.11 20.18
N THR A 125 -26.81 0.99 20.31
CA THR A 125 -27.58 1.31 21.52
C THR A 125 -29.01 0.75 21.46
N ASP A 126 -29.44 0.33 20.27
CA ASP A 126 -30.69 -0.30 20.00
C ASP A 126 -30.66 -1.82 20.36
N PHE A 127 -31.53 -2.26 21.25
CA PHE A 127 -31.57 -3.64 21.71
C PHE A 127 -32.21 -4.63 20.70
N ARG A 128 -32.76 -4.14 19.58
CA ARG A 128 -33.35 -5.01 18.55
C ARG A 128 -32.26 -5.79 17.82
N SER A 129 -32.46 -7.10 17.67
CA SER A 129 -31.57 -7.97 16.89
C SER A 129 -32.24 -8.32 15.56
N CYS A 130 -31.47 -8.30 14.48
CA CYS A 130 -31.95 -8.68 13.15
C CYS A 130 -31.94 -10.20 12.93
N GLU A 131 -31.03 -10.92 13.60
CA GLU A 131 -30.83 -12.37 13.45
C GLU A 131 -30.57 -13.02 14.82
N PRO A 132 -30.84 -14.34 14.95
CA PRO A 132 -30.47 -15.08 16.17
C PRO A 132 -28.93 -15.00 16.38
N GLY A 133 -28.50 -14.39 17.49
CA GLY A 133 -27.10 -14.33 17.88
C GLY A 133 -26.34 -13.08 17.46
N GLY A 134 -26.95 -12.10 16.75
CA GLY A 134 -26.26 -10.88 16.39
C GLY A 134 -26.95 -10.02 15.34
N ASN A 135 -26.15 -9.30 14.58
CA ASN A 135 -26.59 -8.53 13.42
C ASN A 135 -26.40 -9.38 12.14
N ASN A 136 -26.47 -8.77 10.98
CA ASN A 136 -26.07 -9.45 9.75
C ASN A 136 -24.60 -9.89 9.84
N LEU A 137 -24.33 -11.16 9.51
CA LEU A 137 -22.99 -11.76 9.67
C LEU A 137 -21.87 -11.01 8.94
N MET A 138 -22.17 -10.36 7.81
CA MET A 138 -21.19 -9.54 7.07
C MET A 138 -20.85 -8.27 7.84
N ILE A 139 -21.81 -7.67 8.53
CA ILE A 139 -21.60 -6.51 9.39
C ILE A 139 -20.76 -6.88 10.60
N ASP A 140 -21.15 -7.95 11.29
CA ASP A 140 -20.42 -8.43 12.47
C ASP A 140 -18.97 -8.82 12.09
N GLY A 141 -18.79 -9.42 10.91
CA GLY A 141 -17.47 -9.80 10.38
C GLY A 141 -16.55 -8.61 10.10
N VAL A 142 -17.04 -7.57 9.41
CA VAL A 142 -16.22 -6.37 9.12
C VAL A 142 -15.89 -5.56 10.37
N LEU A 143 -16.69 -5.71 11.43
CA LEU A 143 -16.46 -5.11 12.74
C LEU A 143 -15.56 -5.96 13.64
N ASN A 144 -15.14 -7.15 13.19
CA ASN A 144 -14.45 -8.14 14.02
C ASN A 144 -15.19 -8.39 15.35
N TYR A 145 -16.52 -8.37 15.32
CA TYR A 145 -17.43 -8.49 16.48
C TYR A 145 -17.20 -7.42 17.57
N ARG A 146 -16.52 -6.30 17.24
CA ARG A 146 -16.27 -5.18 18.16
C ARG A 146 -17.42 -4.19 18.10
N ILE A 147 -18.49 -4.50 18.84
CA ILE A 147 -19.72 -3.71 18.88
C ILE A 147 -19.95 -3.24 20.33
N ALA A 148 -19.89 -1.92 20.52
CA ALA A 148 -20.23 -1.28 21.78
C ALA A 148 -21.73 -1.17 21.95
N GLY A 149 -22.26 -1.55 23.11
CA GLY A 149 -23.69 -1.49 23.43
C GLY A 149 -24.16 -0.13 23.98
N ASP A 150 -23.21 0.75 24.34
CA ASP A 150 -23.46 2.07 24.87
C ASP A 150 -22.24 2.99 24.65
N LEU A 151 -22.39 4.26 24.98
CA LEU A 151 -21.32 5.25 24.81
C LEU A 151 -20.11 5.00 25.72
N GLU A 152 -20.30 4.44 26.91
CA GLU A 152 -19.21 4.13 27.84
C GLU A 152 -18.35 2.98 27.28
N SER A 153 -18.96 1.91 26.81
CA SER A 153 -18.25 0.81 26.16
C SER A 153 -17.57 1.25 24.84
N LEU A 154 -18.19 2.17 24.08
CA LEU A 154 -17.55 2.76 22.93
C LEU A 154 -16.26 3.53 23.30
N CYS A 155 -16.29 4.34 24.38
CA CYS A 155 -15.12 5.04 24.87
C CYS A 155 -13.97 4.07 25.20
N ARG A 156 -14.28 2.95 25.87
CA ARG A 156 -13.29 1.91 26.18
C ARG A 156 -12.72 1.27 24.91
N THR A 157 -13.59 0.90 23.98
CA THR A 157 -13.19 0.29 22.71
C THR A 157 -12.34 1.22 21.85
N LEU A 158 -12.66 2.52 21.82
CA LEU A 158 -11.85 3.56 21.13
C LEU A 158 -10.49 3.74 21.80
N ASP A 159 -10.41 3.69 23.13
CA ASP A 159 -9.14 3.80 23.84
C ASP A 159 -8.25 2.56 23.62
N GLU A 160 -8.83 1.36 23.58
CA GLU A 160 -8.14 0.13 23.22
C GLU A 160 -7.62 0.19 21.77
N ALA A 161 -8.45 0.61 20.81
CA ALA A 161 -8.04 0.80 19.43
C ALA A 161 -6.91 1.82 19.31
N ARG A 162 -6.99 2.95 20.06
CA ARG A 162 -5.93 3.94 20.13
C ARG A 162 -4.61 3.33 20.61
N ARG A 163 -4.64 2.59 21.73
CA ARG A 163 -3.43 1.94 22.26
C ARG A 163 -2.84 0.96 21.24
N GLY A 164 -3.67 0.13 20.61
CA GLY A 164 -3.25 -0.79 19.56
C GLY A 164 -2.57 -0.09 18.38
N LEU A 165 -3.23 0.95 17.84
CA LEU A 165 -2.70 1.73 16.71
C LEU A 165 -1.43 2.50 17.07
N LEU A 166 -1.35 3.07 18.28
CA LEU A 166 -0.15 3.77 18.74
C LEU A 166 1.00 2.81 19.04
N LEU A 167 0.73 1.60 19.57
CA LEU A 167 1.73 0.56 19.74
C LEU A 167 2.23 0.05 18.40
N GLN A 168 1.34 -0.14 17.42
CA GLN A 168 1.73 -0.47 16.04
C GLN A 168 2.60 0.63 15.43
N ARG A 169 2.25 1.92 15.63
CA ARG A 169 3.06 3.06 15.18
C ARG A 169 4.41 3.16 15.92
N ALA A 170 4.47 2.81 17.21
CA ALA A 170 5.68 2.85 18.02
C ALA A 170 6.58 1.61 17.83
N ALA A 171 6.00 0.44 17.53
CA ALA A 171 6.75 -0.78 17.26
C ALA A 171 7.41 -0.79 15.86
N LEU A 172 6.96 0.11 14.97
CA LEU A 172 7.64 0.38 13.71
C LEU A 172 8.79 1.35 14.02
N PRO A 173 10.06 1.05 13.65
CA PRO A 173 11.09 2.10 13.60
C PRO A 173 10.47 3.25 12.82
N MET A 174 10.64 4.49 13.30
CA MET A 174 10.05 5.69 12.69
C MET A 174 10.35 5.67 11.18
N ALA A 175 9.44 5.10 10.41
CA ALA A 175 9.49 5.22 8.96
C ALA A 175 9.12 6.69 8.68
N VAL A 176 10.10 7.46 8.25
CA VAL A 176 9.87 8.81 7.75
C VAL A 176 8.82 8.68 6.64
N PRO A 177 7.73 9.47 6.68
CA PRO A 177 6.70 9.39 5.64
C PRO A 177 7.33 9.71 4.29
N VAL A 178 7.53 8.71 3.46
CA VAL A 178 7.99 8.89 2.10
C VAL A 178 6.75 8.95 1.21
N ASN A 179 6.65 9.95 0.36
CA ASN A 179 5.51 10.17 -0.53
C ASN A 179 4.13 10.19 0.16
N GLY A 180 4.06 10.63 1.43
CA GLY A 180 2.81 10.72 2.19
C GLY A 180 2.31 9.38 2.77
N ARG A 181 3.07 8.30 2.65
CA ARG A 181 2.79 7.01 3.30
C ARG A 181 3.51 6.93 4.65
N ALA A 182 2.83 6.39 5.63
CA ALA A 182 3.42 6.14 6.95
C ALA A 182 4.43 4.98 6.95
N ARG A 183 4.61 4.25 5.83
CA ARG A 183 5.36 2.98 5.76
C ARG A 183 6.05 2.84 4.42
N PRO A 184 7.36 2.54 4.37
CA PRO A 184 8.07 2.42 3.10
C PRO A 184 7.66 1.17 2.33
N TYR A 185 7.57 1.33 1.02
CA TYR A 185 7.46 0.27 0.05
C TYR A 185 8.75 0.24 -0.80
N VAL A 186 9.51 -0.84 -0.65
CA VAL A 186 10.77 -1.08 -1.35
C VAL A 186 10.55 -2.11 -2.45
N ALA A 187 10.95 -1.80 -3.67
CA ALA A 187 11.01 -2.76 -4.76
C ALA A 187 12.47 -3.14 -5.06
N VAL A 188 12.77 -4.43 -5.00
CA VAL A 188 14.08 -4.98 -5.34
C VAL A 188 14.07 -5.46 -6.78
N VAL A 189 14.84 -4.82 -7.63
CA VAL A 189 14.87 -5.04 -9.08
C VAL A 189 16.25 -5.49 -9.57
N GLY A 190 16.32 -6.08 -10.74
CA GLY A 190 17.57 -6.53 -11.34
C GLY A 190 17.43 -7.85 -12.13
N THR A 191 18.50 -8.25 -12.79
CA THR A 191 18.52 -9.38 -13.71
C THR A 191 18.25 -10.74 -13.02
N ILE A 192 18.02 -11.77 -13.81
CA ILE A 192 17.90 -13.16 -13.34
C ILE A 192 19.24 -13.57 -12.75
N GLY A 193 19.24 -14.20 -11.56
CA GLY A 193 20.48 -14.63 -10.88
C GLY A 193 21.26 -13.55 -10.13
N ALA A 194 20.76 -12.28 -10.10
CA ALA A 194 21.45 -11.18 -9.43
C ALA A 194 21.44 -11.27 -7.88
N GLY A 195 20.61 -12.11 -7.25
CA GLY A 195 20.55 -12.24 -5.79
C GLY A 195 19.41 -11.47 -5.14
N LYS A 196 18.41 -11.00 -5.90
CA LYS A 196 17.25 -10.23 -5.42
C LYS A 196 16.48 -10.91 -4.30
N SER A 197 16.02 -12.14 -4.54
CA SER A 197 15.18 -12.89 -3.58
C SER A 197 15.87 -13.07 -2.23
N THR A 198 17.20 -13.28 -2.24
CA THR A 198 17.99 -13.34 -1.00
C THR A 198 17.93 -12.02 -0.24
N LEU A 199 18.08 -10.89 -0.93
CA LEU A 199 18.00 -9.58 -0.31
C LEU A 199 16.57 -9.27 0.19
N VAL A 200 15.56 -9.65 -0.58
CA VAL A 200 14.15 -9.51 -0.20
C VAL A 200 13.86 -10.27 1.09
N HIS A 201 14.30 -11.53 1.20
CA HIS A 201 14.15 -12.32 2.43
C HIS A 201 14.97 -11.75 3.60
N LEU A 202 16.16 -11.24 3.35
CA LEU A 202 16.95 -10.56 4.36
C LEU A 202 16.23 -9.37 4.96
N LEU A 203 15.60 -8.54 4.13
CA LEU A 203 14.78 -7.41 4.58
C LEU A 203 13.48 -7.87 5.24
N GLY A 204 12.82 -8.89 4.68
CA GLY A 204 11.58 -9.45 5.20
C GLY A 204 11.70 -10.11 6.57
N ASN A 205 12.89 -10.59 6.93
CA ASN A 205 13.17 -11.14 8.25
C ASN A 205 13.27 -10.07 9.36
N ARG A 206 13.24 -8.80 9.00
CA ARG A 206 13.22 -7.69 9.98
C ARG A 206 11.84 -7.59 10.63
N PRO A 207 11.78 -7.26 11.94
CA PRO A 207 10.51 -7.09 12.63
C PRO A 207 9.59 -6.07 11.94
N GLY A 208 8.36 -6.47 11.66
CA GLY A 208 7.33 -5.63 11.05
C GLY A 208 7.40 -5.48 9.53
N TRP A 209 8.42 -6.01 8.86
CA TRP A 209 8.49 -6.05 7.40
C TRP A 209 7.65 -7.18 6.81
N THR A 210 7.04 -6.92 5.67
CA THR A 210 6.31 -7.92 4.89
C THR A 210 7.02 -8.17 3.56
N THR A 211 7.31 -9.45 3.30
CA THR A 211 7.88 -9.91 2.02
C THR A 211 6.76 -10.18 1.01
N ILE A 212 6.96 -9.74 -0.22
CA ILE A 212 6.08 -10.04 -1.35
C ILE A 212 6.93 -10.71 -2.43
N ASP A 213 6.82 -12.04 -2.48
CA ASP A 213 7.62 -12.87 -3.37
C ASP A 213 7.13 -12.87 -4.80
N GLU A 214 8.04 -13.14 -5.74
CA GLU A 214 7.74 -13.34 -7.15
C GLU A 214 7.01 -14.68 -7.36
N PRO A 215 5.79 -14.72 -7.96
CA PRO A 215 5.06 -15.96 -8.21
C PRO A 215 5.58 -16.66 -9.49
N VAL A 216 6.84 -17.07 -9.46
CA VAL A 216 7.51 -17.67 -10.63
C VAL A 216 6.81 -18.95 -11.09
N ASP A 217 6.41 -19.81 -10.14
CA ASP A 217 5.83 -21.11 -10.42
C ASP A 217 4.37 -21.05 -10.91
N GLU A 218 3.72 -19.90 -10.77
CA GLU A 218 2.34 -19.69 -11.19
C GLU A 218 2.20 -19.37 -12.70
N ASN A 219 3.31 -18.99 -13.38
CA ASN A 219 3.26 -18.61 -14.79
C ASN A 219 3.29 -19.86 -15.70
N PRO A 220 2.16 -20.25 -16.32
CA PRO A 220 2.07 -21.48 -17.10
C PRO A 220 2.89 -21.42 -18.41
N TYR A 221 3.31 -20.24 -18.82
CA TYR A 221 4.05 -20.02 -20.08
C TYR A 221 5.56 -20.02 -19.87
N LEU A 222 6.05 -19.91 -18.62
CA LEU A 222 7.46 -19.69 -18.32
C LEU A 222 8.33 -20.88 -18.76
N GLN A 223 7.84 -22.10 -18.59
CA GLN A 223 8.58 -23.31 -18.99
C GLN A 223 8.86 -23.40 -20.47
N GLY A 224 7.97 -22.86 -21.31
CA GLY A 224 8.09 -22.95 -22.78
C GLY A 224 8.71 -21.71 -23.43
N VAL A 225 8.81 -20.58 -22.75
CA VAL A 225 9.17 -19.30 -23.37
C VAL A 225 10.57 -19.30 -23.99
N TYR A 226 11.53 -19.95 -23.35
CA TYR A 226 12.90 -20.02 -23.85
C TYR A 226 13.07 -21.00 -25.04
N GLN A 227 12.06 -21.85 -25.28
CA GLN A 227 12.04 -22.77 -26.44
C GLN A 227 11.22 -22.18 -27.58
N ASN A 228 10.22 -21.37 -27.32
CA ASN A 228 9.36 -20.71 -28.28
C ASN A 228 9.11 -19.25 -27.87
N LEU A 229 10.13 -18.44 -28.10
CA LEU A 229 10.13 -17.04 -27.67
C LEU A 229 9.01 -16.25 -28.37
N GLU A 230 8.90 -16.34 -29.71
CA GLU A 230 7.90 -15.62 -30.51
C GLU A 230 6.46 -15.96 -30.11
N GLY A 231 6.19 -17.24 -29.83
CA GLY A 231 4.82 -17.70 -29.52
C GLY A 231 4.37 -17.39 -28.09
N LEU A 232 5.29 -17.20 -27.13
CA LEU A 232 4.98 -17.15 -25.71
C LEU A 232 5.39 -15.87 -25.01
N ALA A 233 6.33 -15.06 -25.55
CA ALA A 233 6.86 -13.88 -24.87
C ALA A 233 5.76 -12.89 -24.46
N LEU A 234 4.83 -12.55 -25.38
CA LEU A 234 3.72 -11.64 -25.06
C LEU A 234 2.81 -12.20 -23.96
N ARG A 235 2.53 -13.51 -23.99
CA ARG A 235 1.68 -14.16 -22.96
C ARG A 235 2.35 -14.18 -21.60
N VAL A 236 3.66 -14.42 -21.55
CA VAL A 236 4.46 -14.33 -20.31
C VAL A 236 4.40 -12.92 -19.75
N GLN A 237 4.59 -11.90 -20.59
CA GLN A 237 4.57 -10.50 -20.13
C GLN A 237 3.17 -10.05 -19.68
N ALA A 238 2.11 -10.43 -20.40
CA ALA A 238 0.73 -10.14 -19.99
C ALA A 238 0.38 -10.82 -18.66
N PHE A 239 0.83 -12.07 -18.43
CA PHE A 239 0.64 -12.77 -17.16
C PHE A 239 1.35 -12.04 -16.01
N TYR A 240 2.64 -11.68 -16.20
CA TYR A 240 3.39 -10.96 -15.18
C TYR A 240 2.80 -9.59 -14.91
N LEU A 241 2.36 -8.85 -15.91
CA LEU A 241 1.73 -7.54 -15.73
C LEU A 241 0.53 -7.62 -14.76
N GLY A 242 -0.35 -8.61 -14.95
CA GLY A 242 -1.47 -8.87 -14.04
C GLY A 242 -1.03 -9.32 -12.63
N GLY A 243 -0.06 -10.23 -12.56
CA GLY A 243 0.52 -10.72 -11.31
C GLY A 243 1.20 -9.61 -10.49
N ARG A 244 2.04 -8.79 -11.14
CA ARG A 244 2.73 -7.66 -10.52
C ARG A 244 1.78 -6.58 -10.03
N THR A 245 0.71 -6.32 -10.77
CA THR A 245 -0.34 -5.40 -10.32
C THR A 245 -0.95 -5.87 -9.00
N ARG A 246 -1.32 -7.15 -8.88
CA ARG A 246 -1.83 -7.72 -7.62
C ARG A 246 -0.81 -7.68 -6.48
N GLN A 247 0.45 -8.00 -6.77
CA GLN A 247 1.54 -7.91 -5.79
C GLN A 247 1.75 -6.48 -5.29
N HIS A 248 1.75 -5.51 -6.20
CA HIS A 248 1.86 -4.11 -5.87
C HIS A 248 0.71 -3.65 -4.98
N MET A 249 -0.55 -4.00 -5.32
CA MET A 249 -1.70 -3.71 -4.46
C MET A 249 -1.52 -4.33 -3.08
N ARG A 250 -1.09 -5.59 -2.99
CA ARG A 250 -0.79 -6.23 -1.70
C ARG A 250 0.28 -5.50 -0.90
N ALA A 251 1.33 -4.97 -1.55
CA ALA A 251 2.35 -4.15 -0.89
C ALA A 251 1.79 -2.87 -0.27
N LEU A 252 0.67 -2.36 -0.82
CA LEU A 252 -0.01 -1.17 -0.31
C LEU A 252 -0.99 -1.47 0.83
N GLU A 253 -1.49 -2.70 0.91
CA GLU A 253 -2.47 -3.15 1.89
C GLU A 253 -1.83 -3.55 3.23
N VAL A 254 -0.58 -3.98 3.23
CA VAL A 254 0.09 -4.44 4.45
C VAL A 254 0.30 -3.33 5.47
N HIS A 255 0.21 -3.67 6.75
CA HIS A 255 0.26 -2.71 7.85
C HIS A 255 1.68 -2.25 8.24
N GLY A 256 2.73 -2.82 7.68
CA GLY A 256 4.14 -2.52 7.93
C GLY A 256 4.90 -2.08 6.67
N PRO A 257 6.21 -1.87 6.79
CA PRO A 257 7.10 -1.77 5.65
C PRO A 257 6.95 -2.99 4.74
N ALA A 258 6.96 -2.78 3.42
CA ALA A 258 6.87 -3.84 2.43
C ALA A 258 8.13 -3.90 1.58
N VAL A 259 8.61 -5.12 1.31
CA VAL A 259 9.65 -5.37 0.31
C VAL A 259 9.13 -6.36 -0.72
N GLN A 260 9.23 -5.99 -1.98
CA GLN A 260 8.73 -6.79 -3.11
C GLN A 260 9.89 -7.27 -3.99
N ASP A 261 9.89 -8.56 -4.31
CA ASP A 261 10.79 -9.14 -5.33
C ASP A 261 10.23 -8.83 -6.71
N ARG A 262 10.93 -8.00 -7.43
CA ARG A 262 10.54 -7.38 -8.70
C ARG A 262 9.35 -6.43 -8.58
N CYS A 263 9.13 -5.62 -9.62
CA CYS A 263 8.01 -4.69 -9.66
C CYS A 263 7.37 -4.62 -11.06
N LEU A 264 6.19 -4.00 -11.12
CA LEU A 264 5.44 -3.78 -12.35
C LEU A 264 6.26 -3.06 -13.43
N TYR A 265 7.13 -2.15 -13.04
CA TYR A 265 7.80 -1.23 -13.95
C TYR A 265 8.89 -1.92 -14.78
N GLU A 266 9.64 -2.85 -14.21
CA GLU A 266 10.70 -3.56 -14.92
C GLU A 266 10.18 -4.56 -15.97
N ASP A 267 9.00 -5.14 -15.74
CA ASP A 267 8.44 -6.12 -16.68
C ASP A 267 8.23 -5.51 -18.07
N THR A 268 7.67 -4.31 -18.14
CA THR A 268 7.40 -3.65 -19.42
C THR A 268 8.60 -2.82 -19.91
N GLU A 269 9.25 -2.09 -19.02
CA GLU A 269 10.34 -1.17 -19.39
C GLU A 269 11.65 -1.90 -19.73
N VAL A 270 11.84 -3.10 -19.21
CA VAL A 270 13.07 -3.87 -19.38
C VAL A 270 12.81 -5.19 -20.09
N PHE A 271 12.00 -6.10 -19.53
CA PHE A 271 11.79 -7.44 -20.12
C PHE A 271 11.08 -7.39 -21.47
N ALA A 272 9.96 -6.65 -21.56
CA ALA A 272 9.25 -6.53 -22.82
C ALA A 272 10.09 -5.83 -23.89
N ALA A 273 10.87 -4.81 -23.51
CA ALA A 273 11.81 -4.17 -24.43
C ALA A 273 12.86 -5.17 -24.93
N THR A 274 13.43 -5.98 -24.03
CA THR A 274 14.41 -7.01 -24.40
C THR A 274 13.81 -8.05 -25.35
N TYR A 275 12.59 -8.53 -25.08
CA TYR A 275 11.92 -9.50 -25.98
C TYR A 275 11.62 -8.90 -27.35
N HIS A 276 11.20 -7.65 -27.40
CA HIS A 276 10.99 -6.96 -28.67
C HIS A 276 12.30 -6.79 -29.46
N GLU A 277 13.39 -6.40 -28.84
CA GLU A 277 14.73 -6.29 -29.46
C GLU A 277 15.25 -7.63 -30.00
N MET A 278 14.83 -8.73 -29.40
CA MET A 278 15.11 -10.09 -29.86
C MET A 278 14.13 -10.60 -30.91
N GLY A 279 13.16 -9.79 -31.36
CA GLY A 279 12.16 -10.16 -32.35
C GLY A 279 11.06 -11.10 -31.85
N ALA A 280 10.92 -11.24 -30.51
CA ALA A 280 9.95 -12.14 -29.91
C ALA A 280 8.49 -11.67 -30.05
N PHE A 281 8.28 -10.40 -30.28
CA PHE A 281 7.00 -9.79 -30.67
C PHE A 281 7.24 -8.45 -31.38
N ASP A 282 6.26 -8.02 -32.16
CA ASP A 282 6.38 -6.84 -33.01
C ASP A 282 6.13 -5.52 -32.25
N SER A 283 6.26 -4.41 -32.95
CA SER A 283 6.06 -3.07 -32.38
C SER A 283 4.61 -2.82 -31.96
N THR A 284 3.62 -3.50 -32.57
CA THR A 284 2.20 -3.37 -32.24
C THR A 284 1.91 -4.08 -30.92
N ASP A 285 2.47 -5.25 -30.71
CA ASP A 285 2.39 -6.01 -29.48
C ASP A 285 3.03 -5.24 -28.31
N LEU A 286 4.23 -4.68 -28.54
CA LEU A 286 4.91 -3.84 -27.54
C LEU A 286 4.09 -2.59 -27.19
N ALA A 287 3.51 -1.91 -28.20
CA ALA A 287 2.67 -0.73 -27.98
C ALA A 287 1.41 -1.08 -27.18
N THR A 288 0.78 -2.23 -27.47
CA THR A 288 -0.39 -2.74 -26.76
C THR A 288 -0.03 -3.01 -25.28
N LEU A 289 1.07 -3.71 -25.03
CA LEU A 289 1.53 -4.01 -23.67
C LEU A 289 1.87 -2.74 -22.90
N LYS A 290 2.53 -1.77 -23.54
CA LYS A 290 2.81 -0.45 -22.95
C LYS A 290 1.55 0.32 -22.61
N THR A 291 0.51 0.27 -23.45
CA THR A 291 -0.78 0.91 -23.18
C THR A 291 -1.43 0.33 -21.91
N LEU A 292 -1.45 -1.01 -21.79
CA LEU A 292 -1.96 -1.68 -20.59
C LEU A 292 -1.12 -1.36 -19.35
N TYR A 293 0.19 -1.37 -19.50
CA TYR A 293 1.12 -1.03 -18.42
C TYR A 293 0.90 0.40 -17.90
N HIS A 294 0.82 1.40 -18.79
CA HIS A 294 0.61 2.79 -18.38
C HIS A 294 -0.74 2.96 -17.67
N ALA A 295 -1.81 2.35 -18.20
CA ALA A 295 -3.12 2.39 -17.56
C ALA A 295 -3.10 1.85 -16.13
N LEU A 296 -2.33 0.79 -15.85
CA LEU A 296 -2.17 0.21 -14.52
C LEU A 296 -1.19 1.02 -13.64
N ALA A 297 -0.06 1.42 -14.21
CA ALA A 297 1.00 2.14 -13.49
C ALA A 297 0.55 3.52 -13.01
N ASP A 298 -0.34 4.19 -13.76
CA ASP A 298 -0.88 5.50 -13.38
C ASP A 298 -1.89 5.43 -12.22
N LEU A 299 -2.45 4.25 -11.96
CA LEU A 299 -3.36 4.01 -10.83
C LEU A 299 -2.62 3.63 -9.54
N LEU A 300 -1.34 3.24 -9.64
CA LEU A 300 -0.57 2.72 -8.53
C LEU A 300 0.49 3.73 -8.06
N PRO A 301 0.59 3.97 -6.74
CA PRO A 301 1.65 4.82 -6.22
C PRO A 301 3.02 4.14 -6.40
N ARG A 302 4.03 4.93 -6.71
CA ARG A 302 5.40 4.44 -6.94
C ARG A 302 6.02 3.86 -5.66
N PRO A 303 7.00 2.92 -5.78
CA PRO A 303 7.85 2.54 -4.65
C PRO A 303 8.58 3.74 -4.06
N ASP A 304 8.81 3.71 -2.76
CA ASP A 304 9.55 4.74 -2.04
C ASP A 304 11.06 4.62 -2.30
N LEU A 305 11.52 3.42 -2.63
CA LEU A 305 12.90 3.12 -3.01
C LEU A 305 12.96 1.95 -4.00
N LEU A 306 13.73 2.12 -5.07
CA LEU A 306 14.17 1.03 -5.91
C LEU A 306 15.57 0.57 -5.46
N VAL A 307 15.70 -0.71 -5.11
CA VAL A 307 17.00 -1.34 -4.86
C VAL A 307 17.38 -2.14 -6.09
N TYR A 308 18.29 -1.60 -6.88
CA TYR A 308 18.81 -2.27 -8.07
C TYR A 308 19.99 -3.17 -7.70
N VAL A 309 19.75 -4.48 -7.78
CA VAL A 309 20.77 -5.51 -7.52
C VAL A 309 21.40 -5.93 -8.84
N HIS A 310 22.70 -5.70 -8.96
CA HIS A 310 23.51 -6.12 -10.10
C HIS A 310 24.67 -7.03 -9.67
N THR A 311 25.25 -7.74 -10.63
CA THR A 311 26.40 -8.63 -10.41
C THR A 311 27.12 -8.85 -11.76
N PRO A 312 28.43 -9.15 -11.80
CA PRO A 312 29.13 -9.56 -13.01
C PRO A 312 28.45 -10.74 -13.71
N LEU A 313 28.53 -10.76 -15.06
CA LEU A 313 27.84 -11.77 -15.87
C LEU A 313 28.27 -13.20 -15.52
N GLU A 314 29.56 -13.41 -15.26
CA GLU A 314 30.10 -14.72 -14.90
C GLU A 314 29.47 -15.23 -13.59
N VAL A 315 29.41 -14.38 -12.56
CA VAL A 315 28.79 -14.71 -11.27
C VAL A 315 27.29 -15.01 -11.44
N GLN A 316 26.63 -14.25 -12.30
CA GLN A 316 25.22 -14.43 -12.62
C GLN A 316 24.97 -15.80 -13.27
N LEU A 317 25.77 -16.15 -14.27
CA LEU A 317 25.67 -17.45 -14.97
C LEU A 317 25.94 -18.64 -14.03
N ASP A 318 26.92 -18.50 -13.14
CA ASP A 318 27.22 -19.54 -12.15
C ASP A 318 26.07 -19.73 -11.16
N ARG A 319 25.46 -18.65 -10.67
CA ARG A 319 24.29 -18.72 -9.78
C ARG A 319 23.07 -19.35 -10.47
N ILE A 320 22.82 -19.03 -11.75
CA ILE A 320 21.74 -19.63 -12.54
C ILE A 320 21.98 -21.13 -12.68
N ARG A 321 23.21 -21.57 -13.01
CA ARG A 321 23.58 -22.98 -13.10
C ARG A 321 23.40 -23.71 -11.77
N GLN A 322 23.87 -23.14 -10.67
CA GLN A 322 23.77 -23.72 -9.32
C GLN A 322 22.33 -23.87 -8.86
N ARG A 323 21.46 -22.89 -9.17
CA ARG A 323 20.03 -22.95 -8.87
C ARG A 323 19.31 -24.06 -9.63
N GLY A 324 19.74 -24.37 -10.84
CA GLY A 324 19.37 -25.57 -11.58
C GLY A 324 17.92 -25.66 -12.03
N ARG A 325 17.21 -24.55 -12.21
CA ARG A 325 15.84 -24.55 -12.75
C ARG A 325 15.84 -25.03 -14.20
N ASP A 326 15.02 -26.02 -14.52
CA ASP A 326 15.01 -26.68 -15.84
C ASP A 326 14.77 -25.70 -17.01
N PHE A 327 13.86 -24.74 -16.85
CA PHE A 327 13.56 -23.76 -17.89
C PHE A 327 14.70 -22.72 -18.09
N GLU A 328 15.60 -22.56 -17.14
CA GLU A 328 16.75 -21.65 -17.25
C GLU A 328 17.95 -22.29 -17.96
N ARG A 329 17.98 -23.63 -18.10
CA ARG A 329 19.07 -24.34 -18.79
C ARG A 329 19.18 -23.99 -20.26
N SER A 330 18.08 -23.62 -20.91
CA SER A 330 18.00 -23.23 -22.31
C SER A 330 18.04 -21.70 -22.52
N MET A 331 18.33 -20.93 -21.47
CA MET A 331 18.39 -19.47 -21.53
C MET A 331 19.62 -19.03 -22.34
N ASP A 332 19.39 -18.20 -23.36
CA ASP A 332 20.43 -17.63 -24.17
C ASP A 332 21.25 -16.60 -23.36
N VAL A 333 22.58 -16.68 -23.47
CA VAL A 333 23.49 -15.73 -22.86
C VAL A 333 23.30 -14.32 -23.47
N GLU A 334 23.00 -14.24 -24.77
CA GLU A 334 22.70 -12.98 -25.44
C GLU A 334 21.47 -12.30 -24.83
N PHE A 335 20.42 -13.06 -24.45
CA PHE A 335 19.27 -12.54 -23.73
C PHE A 335 19.71 -11.87 -22.41
N LEU A 336 20.56 -12.51 -21.62
CA LEU A 336 21.05 -11.96 -20.35
C LEU A 336 21.88 -10.68 -20.54
N ILE A 337 22.72 -10.62 -21.60
CA ILE A 337 23.50 -9.45 -21.94
C ILE A 337 22.60 -8.26 -22.28
N ARG A 338 21.60 -8.47 -23.15
CA ARG A 338 20.63 -7.43 -23.53
C ARG A 338 19.79 -7.00 -22.32
N LEU A 339 19.30 -7.96 -21.55
CA LEU A 339 18.54 -7.69 -20.35
C LEU A 339 19.32 -6.79 -19.35
N ARG A 340 20.61 -7.06 -19.15
CA ARG A 340 21.48 -6.22 -18.32
C ARG A 340 21.61 -4.81 -18.88
N SER A 341 21.86 -4.68 -20.18
CA SER A 341 21.97 -3.37 -20.84
C SER A 341 20.68 -2.57 -20.69
N ASN A 342 19.53 -3.23 -20.85
CA ASN A 342 18.23 -2.58 -20.71
C ASN A 342 17.92 -2.20 -19.25
N TYR A 343 18.38 -2.99 -18.26
CA TYR A 343 18.30 -2.59 -16.86
C TYR A 343 19.12 -1.32 -16.58
N GLU A 344 20.39 -1.25 -16.99
CA GLU A 344 21.23 -0.08 -16.77
C GLU A 344 20.58 1.16 -17.41
N ALA A 345 20.20 1.06 -18.69
CA ALA A 345 19.53 2.15 -19.39
C ALA A 345 18.22 2.60 -18.73
N TRP A 346 17.42 1.65 -18.19
CA TRP A 346 16.19 1.99 -17.49
C TRP A 346 16.45 2.66 -16.14
N ILE A 347 17.39 2.14 -15.36
CA ILE A 347 17.76 2.68 -14.05
C ILE A 347 18.32 4.10 -14.19
N ASP A 348 19.09 4.38 -15.26
CA ASP A 348 19.66 5.71 -15.49
C ASP A 348 18.61 6.74 -15.94
N ARG A 349 17.60 6.32 -16.72
CA ARG A 349 16.59 7.24 -17.26
C ARG A 349 15.37 7.43 -16.36
N GLN A 350 15.04 6.46 -15.48
CA GLN A 350 13.88 6.60 -14.61
C GLN A 350 14.13 7.67 -13.53
N GLY A 351 13.22 8.62 -13.38
CA GLY A 351 13.37 9.75 -12.44
C GLY A 351 12.21 9.86 -11.45
N TRP A 352 11.44 8.78 -11.28
CA TRP A 352 10.22 8.80 -10.47
C TRP A 352 10.38 8.15 -9.08
N ALA A 353 11.49 7.46 -8.81
CA ALA A 353 11.85 6.94 -7.49
C ALA A 353 13.35 7.06 -7.25
N PRO A 354 13.81 7.22 -5.99
CA PRO A 354 15.23 7.08 -5.65
C PRO A 354 15.71 5.66 -5.96
N VAL A 355 16.98 5.54 -6.34
CA VAL A 355 17.62 4.26 -6.65
C VAL A 355 18.83 4.03 -5.75
N LEU A 356 18.87 2.89 -5.10
CA LEU A 356 20.07 2.38 -4.44
C LEU A 356 20.63 1.22 -5.27
N ARG A 357 21.89 1.34 -5.75
CA ARG A 357 22.60 0.28 -6.46
C ARG A 357 23.37 -0.59 -5.48
N ILE A 358 23.22 -1.91 -5.60
CA ILE A 358 23.93 -2.91 -4.79
C ILE A 358 24.61 -3.90 -5.72
N ASP A 359 25.94 -3.98 -5.63
CA ASP A 359 26.70 -5.04 -6.27
C ASP A 359 26.69 -6.28 -5.36
N SER A 360 26.04 -7.34 -5.80
CA SER A 360 25.91 -8.56 -5.03
C SER A 360 27.13 -9.48 -5.13
N SER A 361 28.16 -9.13 -5.91
CA SER A 361 29.44 -9.83 -5.93
C SER A 361 30.40 -9.31 -4.86
N GLU A 362 30.26 -8.03 -4.49
CA GLU A 362 31.10 -7.39 -3.46
C GLU A 362 30.52 -7.58 -2.05
N ALA A 363 29.22 -7.81 -1.95
CA ALA A 363 28.52 -7.98 -0.69
C ALA A 363 27.98 -9.42 -0.56
N ASP A 364 28.70 -10.30 0.11
CA ASP A 364 28.20 -11.65 0.46
C ASP A 364 27.18 -11.56 1.61
N TYR A 365 26.00 -10.98 1.32
CA TYR A 365 24.89 -10.92 2.28
C TYR A 365 24.16 -12.28 2.43
N VAL A 366 24.68 -13.36 1.83
CA VAL A 366 24.18 -14.72 2.05
C VAL A 366 24.82 -15.32 3.29
N HIS A 367 26.14 -15.21 3.44
CA HIS A 367 26.91 -15.93 4.46
C HIS A 367 27.61 -15.01 5.48
N ASP A 368 27.82 -13.71 5.14
CA ASP A 368 28.51 -12.77 6.02
C ASP A 368 27.52 -11.85 6.77
N PRO A 369 27.35 -12.02 8.09
CA PRO A 369 26.48 -11.17 8.90
C PRO A 369 26.89 -9.68 8.94
N GLU A 370 28.18 -9.37 8.70
CA GLU A 370 28.60 -7.97 8.61
C GLU A 370 28.23 -7.36 7.28
N ALA A 371 28.33 -8.09 6.17
CA ALA A 371 27.83 -7.66 4.88
C ALA A 371 26.32 -7.46 4.90
N GLN A 372 25.57 -8.37 5.57
CA GLN A 372 24.12 -8.18 5.78
C GLN A 372 23.81 -6.85 6.47
N ARG A 373 24.47 -6.56 7.59
CA ARG A 373 24.30 -5.30 8.32
C ARG A 373 24.61 -4.09 7.46
N ARG A 374 25.76 -4.09 6.76
CA ARG A 374 26.16 -2.99 5.87
C ARG A 374 25.13 -2.72 4.78
N VAL A 375 24.55 -3.76 4.17
CA VAL A 375 23.54 -3.62 3.13
C VAL A 375 22.24 -3.07 3.72
N ILE A 376 21.81 -3.56 4.88
CA ILE A 376 20.63 -3.05 5.59
C ILE A 376 20.81 -1.56 5.92
N ASP A 377 21.95 -1.17 6.52
CA ASP A 377 22.25 0.21 6.88
C ASP A 377 22.27 1.16 5.66
N ARG A 378 22.69 0.65 4.49
CA ARG A 378 22.65 1.41 3.23
C ARG A 378 21.22 1.63 2.77
N ILE A 379 20.36 0.60 2.88
CA ILE A 379 18.94 0.69 2.51
C ILE A 379 18.20 1.62 3.46
N ASP A 380 18.46 1.55 4.78
CA ASP A 380 17.81 2.42 5.76
C ASP A 380 18.18 3.90 5.51
N ARG A 381 19.47 4.20 5.26
CA ARG A 381 19.89 5.56 4.88
C ARG A 381 19.25 6.04 3.57
N ALA A 382 19.19 5.18 2.56
CA ALA A 382 18.55 5.52 1.30
C ALA A 382 17.05 5.79 1.46
N LEU A 383 16.38 5.08 2.37
CA LEU A 383 14.97 5.33 2.72
C LEU A 383 14.80 6.67 3.47
N GLU A 384 15.70 7.02 4.38
CA GLU A 384 15.70 8.32 5.05
C GLU A 384 15.89 9.46 4.04
N GLU A 385 16.84 9.33 3.13
CA GLU A 385 17.13 10.30 2.06
C GLU A 385 15.95 10.40 1.07
N SER A 386 15.24 9.30 0.81
CA SER A 386 14.10 9.26 -0.11
C SER A 386 12.92 10.12 0.35
N ALA A 387 12.82 10.43 1.63
CA ALA A 387 11.80 11.33 2.18
C ALA A 387 11.87 12.75 1.59
N SER A 388 13.03 13.18 1.14
CA SER A 388 13.28 14.48 0.49
C SER A 388 13.25 14.43 -1.03
N PHE A 389 13.03 13.26 -1.62
CA PHE A 389 13.05 13.06 -3.07
C PHE A 389 11.86 13.76 -3.74
N THR A 390 12.15 14.58 -4.75
CA THR A 390 11.14 15.22 -5.59
C THR A 390 11.25 14.65 -7.01
N PRO A 391 10.24 13.96 -7.53
CA PRO A 391 10.24 13.45 -8.91
C PRO A 391 10.52 14.59 -9.93
N GLY A 392 11.37 14.31 -10.90
CA GLY A 392 11.69 15.27 -11.99
C GLY A 392 12.87 16.21 -11.73
N ARG A 393 13.46 16.30 -10.53
CA ARG A 393 14.69 17.09 -10.30
C ARG A 393 15.95 16.50 -10.96
N VAL A 394 15.93 15.22 -11.29
CA VAL A 394 17.07 14.55 -11.97
C VAL A 394 17.25 15.07 -13.39
N PHE A 395 16.17 15.45 -14.09
CA PHE A 395 16.26 16.06 -15.43
C PHE A 395 16.96 17.42 -15.45
N ALA A 396 16.86 18.19 -14.37
CA ALA A 396 17.52 19.51 -14.27
C ALA A 396 19.04 19.42 -14.03
N ARG A 397 19.52 18.31 -13.46
CA ARG A 397 20.95 18.13 -13.17
C ARG A 397 21.73 17.62 -14.40
N VAL A 398 21.12 16.76 -15.21
CA VAL A 398 21.72 16.26 -16.46
C VAL A 398 21.81 17.35 -17.52
N MET A 399 20.91 18.34 -17.54
CA MET A 399 20.93 19.46 -18.48
C MET A 399 21.85 20.61 -18.02
N ALA A 400 22.25 20.66 -16.76
CA ALA A 400 23.18 21.66 -16.23
C ALA A 400 24.67 21.28 -16.44
N ASP A 401 24.93 19.97 -16.63
CA ASP A 401 26.31 19.46 -16.89
C ASP A 401 26.63 19.31 -18.40
N VAL A 402 25.74 19.71 -19.30
CA VAL A 402 25.89 19.69 -20.77
C VAL A 402 25.86 21.12 -21.37
N GLY A 403 25.95 22.15 -20.53
CA GLY A 403 25.99 23.55 -20.95
C GLY A 403 27.40 24.16 -20.86
#